data_8343f0cb5e2bcbe55982372bd65331c0
#
_entry.id   8343f0cb5e2bcbe55982372bd65331c0
#
_cell.length_a   1.000
_cell.length_b   1.000
_cell.length_c   1.000
_cell.angle_alpha   90.00
_cell.angle_beta   90.00
_cell.angle_gamma   90.00
#
_symmetry.space_group_name_H-M   'P 1'
#
loop_
_entity.id
_entity.type
_entity.pdbx_description
1 polymer ?
#
loop_
_entity_poly.entity_id
_entity_poly.type
_entity_poly.pdbx_seq_one_letter_code
_entity_poly.pdbx_strand_id
1 'polypeptide(L)'
;MNNIFRILTFLFLGFFNLVNAQSLFGNWPELGLYHDVLSTTFHPSENGDTAPIKAKSGELASWAQKVAGKPIPTPYDTRPMRKTIQKLKKESVKMDRMVRKGRASEAAIIAQLSKTHDVFHEVIRLSKEPHEDHH
;
A
#
# COMPACT_ATOMS: atom_id res chain seq x y z
N MET A 1 33.29 -15.80 -19.00
CA MET A 1 33.50 -15.41 -17.59
C MET A 1 32.71 -14.18 -17.16
N ASN A 2 32.45 -13.21 -18.00
CA ASN A 2 31.77 -11.95 -17.58
C ASN A 2 30.25 -12.04 -17.37
N ASN A 3 29.59 -13.08 -17.83
CA ASN A 3 28.12 -13.20 -17.72
C ASN A 3 27.64 -13.71 -16.34
N ILE A 4 28.47 -14.46 -15.63
CA ILE A 4 28.13 -15.00 -14.30
C ILE A 4 28.15 -13.88 -13.26
N PHE A 5 29.08 -12.93 -13.37
CA PHE A 5 29.17 -11.78 -12.47
C PHE A 5 27.99 -10.79 -12.62
N ARG A 6 27.48 -10.63 -13.84
CA ARG A 6 26.30 -9.76 -14.08
C ARG A 6 25.02 -10.34 -13.51
N ILE A 7 24.83 -11.66 -13.59
CA ILE A 7 23.67 -12.36 -13.04
C ILE A 7 23.68 -12.30 -11.50
N LEU A 8 24.83 -12.46 -10.85
CA LEU A 8 24.94 -12.35 -9.40
C LEU A 8 24.63 -10.94 -8.88
N THR A 9 25.03 -9.90 -9.62
CA THR A 9 24.77 -8.51 -9.23
C THR A 9 23.25 -8.16 -9.33
N PHE A 10 22.55 -8.71 -10.32
CA PHE A 10 21.10 -8.53 -10.47
C PHE A 10 20.29 -9.26 -9.38
N LEU A 11 20.71 -10.47 -8.99
CA LEU A 11 20.11 -11.24 -7.89
C LEU A 11 20.31 -10.52 -6.53
N PHE A 12 21.44 -9.88 -6.32
CA PHE A 12 21.75 -9.14 -5.10
C PHE A 12 20.90 -7.87 -4.96
N LEU A 13 20.64 -7.14 -6.05
CA LEU A 13 19.75 -5.97 -6.07
C LEU A 13 18.28 -6.34 -5.79
N GLY A 14 17.80 -7.47 -6.33
CA GLY A 14 16.47 -7.98 -6.05
C GLY A 14 16.28 -8.39 -4.58
N PHE A 15 17.29 -8.97 -3.97
CA PHE A 15 17.29 -9.39 -2.56
C PHE A 15 17.25 -8.19 -1.60
N PHE A 16 17.92 -7.08 -1.94
CA PHE A 16 17.98 -5.88 -1.12
C PHE A 16 16.60 -5.18 -1.04
N ASN A 17 15.84 -5.16 -2.13
CA ASN A 17 14.49 -4.59 -2.13
C ASN A 17 13.49 -5.42 -1.30
N LEU A 18 13.62 -6.75 -1.30
CA LEU A 18 12.78 -7.65 -0.50
C LEU A 18 13.03 -7.45 1.00
N VAL A 19 14.27 -7.31 1.42
CA VAL A 19 14.67 -7.09 2.82
C VAL A 19 14.11 -5.76 3.33
N ASN A 20 14.14 -4.70 2.53
CA ASN A 20 13.58 -3.39 2.93
C ASN A 20 12.05 -3.41 3.11
N ALA A 21 11.31 -4.10 2.23
CA ALA A 21 9.86 -4.26 2.35
C ALA A 21 9.48 -5.08 3.59
N GLN A 22 10.21 -6.16 3.88
CA GLN A 22 10.02 -6.98 5.09
C GLN A 22 10.30 -6.18 6.36
N SER A 23 11.34 -5.32 6.38
CA SER A 23 11.66 -4.45 7.51
C SER A 23 10.55 -3.42 7.78
N LEU A 24 9.99 -2.79 6.75
CA LEU A 24 8.88 -1.84 6.89
C LEU A 24 7.67 -2.52 7.53
N PHE A 25 7.21 -3.63 6.99
CA PHE A 25 6.02 -4.33 7.49
C PHE A 25 6.28 -5.03 8.82
N GLY A 26 7.52 -5.45 9.10
CA GLY A 26 7.94 -5.93 10.42
C GLY A 26 7.81 -4.87 11.50
N ASN A 27 8.17 -3.63 11.19
CA ASN A 27 8.06 -2.49 12.11
C ASN A 27 6.65 -1.86 12.13
N TRP A 28 5.84 -2.14 11.11
CA TRP A 28 4.49 -1.59 10.97
C TRP A 28 3.49 -2.68 10.54
N PRO A 29 3.13 -3.60 11.43
CA PRO A 29 2.34 -4.79 11.10
C PRO A 29 0.97 -4.46 10.47
N GLU A 30 0.28 -3.43 10.97
CA GLU A 30 -1.02 -3.04 10.43
C GLU A 30 -0.92 -2.58 8.96
N LEU A 31 0.16 -1.91 8.60
CA LEU A 31 0.42 -1.52 7.21
C LEU A 31 0.68 -2.76 6.33
N GLY A 32 1.36 -3.78 6.87
CA GLY A 32 1.55 -5.06 6.19
C GLY A 32 0.23 -5.78 5.91
N LEU A 33 -0.66 -5.83 6.90
CA LEU A 33 -1.99 -6.45 6.76
C LEU A 33 -2.88 -5.65 5.78
N TYR A 34 -2.80 -4.33 5.80
CA TYR A 34 -3.44 -3.49 4.78
C TYR A 34 -2.91 -3.81 3.38
N HIS A 35 -1.59 -3.93 3.22
CA HIS A 35 -0.95 -4.27 1.95
C HIS A 35 -1.42 -5.62 1.40
N ASP A 36 -1.56 -6.64 2.26
CA ASP A 36 -2.02 -7.97 1.84
C ASP A 36 -3.41 -7.91 1.22
N VAL A 37 -4.35 -7.18 1.84
CA VAL A 37 -5.70 -6.99 1.30
C VAL A 37 -5.67 -6.17 0.02
N LEU A 38 -4.91 -5.07 -0.01
CA LEU A 38 -4.77 -4.23 -1.20
C LEU A 38 -4.22 -5.02 -2.38
N SER A 39 -3.14 -5.77 -2.17
CA SER A 39 -2.48 -6.57 -3.21
C SER A 39 -3.40 -7.63 -3.80
N THR A 40 -4.10 -8.38 -2.96
CA THR A 40 -5.01 -9.45 -3.40
C THR A 40 -6.28 -8.95 -4.09
N THR A 41 -6.61 -7.68 -3.94
CA THR A 41 -7.76 -7.05 -4.59
C THR A 41 -7.38 -6.22 -5.81
N PHE A 42 -6.20 -5.59 -5.81
CA PHE A 42 -5.72 -4.76 -6.89
C PHE A 42 -5.26 -5.56 -8.11
N HIS A 43 -4.45 -6.59 -7.94
CA HIS A 43 -3.93 -7.37 -9.08
C HIS A 43 -5.01 -7.98 -9.97
N PRO A 44 -6.08 -8.60 -9.43
CA PRO A 44 -7.19 -9.05 -10.27
C PRO A 44 -7.87 -7.91 -11.03
N SER A 45 -7.98 -6.73 -10.43
CA SER A 45 -8.64 -5.58 -11.05
C SER A 45 -7.90 -5.05 -12.29
N GLU A 46 -6.58 -5.26 -12.37
CA GLU A 46 -5.79 -4.92 -13.57
C GLU A 46 -6.25 -5.71 -14.81
N ASN A 47 -6.86 -6.88 -14.61
CA ASN A 47 -7.48 -7.70 -15.66
C ASN A 47 -9.01 -7.53 -15.74
N GLY A 48 -9.55 -6.52 -15.08
CA GLY A 48 -10.99 -6.23 -15.07
C GLY A 48 -11.80 -7.06 -14.07
N ASP A 49 -11.18 -7.90 -13.24
CA ASP A 49 -11.86 -8.68 -12.21
C ASP A 49 -12.04 -7.84 -10.93
N THR A 50 -13.25 -7.39 -10.69
CA THR A 50 -13.63 -6.60 -9.50
C THR A 50 -14.24 -7.45 -8.38
N ALA A 51 -14.41 -8.75 -8.55
CA ALA A 51 -15.00 -9.61 -7.53
C ALA A 51 -14.21 -9.60 -6.21
N PRO A 52 -12.87 -9.65 -6.19
CA PRO A 52 -12.11 -9.59 -4.96
C PRO A 52 -12.30 -8.29 -4.18
N ILE A 53 -12.25 -7.12 -4.84
CA ILE A 53 -12.47 -5.86 -4.13
C ILE A 53 -13.91 -5.68 -3.66
N LYS A 54 -14.89 -6.15 -4.41
CA LYS A 54 -16.28 -6.15 -3.98
C LYS A 54 -16.49 -7.00 -2.72
N ALA A 55 -15.78 -8.11 -2.60
CA ALA A 55 -15.85 -8.97 -1.42
C ALA A 55 -15.07 -8.43 -0.21
N LYS A 56 -14.00 -7.66 -0.42
CA LYS A 56 -13.03 -7.28 0.62
C LYS A 56 -12.91 -5.77 0.87
N SER A 57 -13.77 -4.95 0.28
CA SER A 57 -13.69 -3.49 0.46
C SER A 57 -13.84 -3.06 1.92
N GLY A 58 -14.67 -3.74 2.69
CA GLY A 58 -14.84 -3.50 4.13
C GLY A 58 -13.59 -3.85 4.93
N GLU A 59 -12.91 -4.93 4.58
CA GLU A 59 -11.65 -5.34 5.21
C GLU A 59 -10.54 -4.34 4.88
N LEU A 60 -10.45 -3.88 3.62
CA LEU A 60 -9.49 -2.86 3.20
C LEU A 60 -9.69 -1.56 4.00
N ALA A 61 -10.93 -1.09 4.11
CA ALA A 61 -11.28 0.11 4.88
C ALA A 61 -10.96 -0.05 6.37
N SER A 62 -11.25 -1.22 6.93
CA SER A 62 -10.96 -1.54 8.35
C SER A 62 -9.46 -1.47 8.65
N TRP A 63 -8.61 -2.06 7.82
CA TRP A 63 -7.16 -1.97 8.02
C TRP A 63 -6.63 -0.56 7.82
N ALA A 64 -7.14 0.19 6.84
CA ALA A 64 -6.78 1.60 6.66
C ALA A 64 -7.12 2.44 7.89
N GLN A 65 -8.27 2.22 8.51
CA GLN A 65 -8.68 2.89 9.75
C GLN A 65 -7.76 2.53 10.92
N LYS A 66 -7.34 1.26 11.04
CA LYS A 66 -6.39 0.82 12.07
C LYS A 66 -5.02 1.45 11.88
N VAL A 67 -4.51 1.49 10.65
CA VAL A 67 -3.24 2.15 10.31
C VAL A 67 -3.29 3.63 10.68
N ALA A 68 -4.38 4.33 10.36
CA ALA A 68 -4.53 5.76 10.65
C ALA A 68 -4.86 6.07 12.11
N GLY A 69 -5.41 5.11 12.84
CA GLY A 69 -5.83 5.27 14.24
C GLY A 69 -4.76 4.96 15.28
N LYS A 70 -3.62 4.40 14.87
CA LYS A 70 -2.48 4.09 15.74
C LYS A 70 -1.32 5.04 15.48
N PRO A 71 -0.41 5.24 16.45
CA PRO A 71 0.82 5.99 16.23
C PRO A 71 1.64 5.40 15.09
N ILE A 72 2.14 6.25 14.20
CA ILE A 72 3.09 5.84 13.16
C ILE A 72 4.40 5.47 13.85
N PRO A 73 5.04 4.34 13.49
CA PRO A 73 6.33 3.98 14.06
C PRO A 73 7.37 5.08 13.86
N THR A 74 8.17 5.34 14.89
CA THR A 74 9.10 6.49 14.94
C THR A 74 9.95 6.68 13.69
N PRO A 75 10.53 5.62 13.06
CA PRO A 75 11.34 5.83 11.85
C PRO A 75 10.57 6.45 10.68
N TYR A 76 9.23 6.37 10.69
CA TYR A 76 8.37 6.82 9.57
C TYR A 76 7.48 7.99 9.93
N ASP A 77 7.50 8.46 11.17
CA ASP A 77 6.59 9.52 11.66
C ASP A 77 7.03 10.92 11.23
N THR A 78 6.77 11.23 9.97
CA THR A 78 6.99 12.54 9.37
C THR A 78 5.66 13.22 9.04
N ARG A 79 5.68 14.55 8.88
CA ARG A 79 4.47 15.29 8.48
C ARG A 79 3.90 14.84 7.14
N PRO A 80 4.70 14.61 6.06
CA PRO A 80 4.20 14.03 4.82
C PRO A 80 3.59 12.65 5.01
N MET A 81 4.21 11.78 5.80
CA MET A 81 3.68 10.44 6.08
C MET A 81 2.32 10.52 6.78
N ARG A 82 2.19 11.34 7.83
CA ARG A 82 0.90 11.53 8.53
C ARG A 82 -0.21 11.96 7.58
N LYS A 83 0.07 12.90 6.68
CA LYS A 83 -0.90 13.35 5.66
C LYS A 83 -1.28 12.24 4.68
N THR A 84 -0.29 11.46 4.22
CA THR A 84 -0.52 10.38 3.27
C THR A 84 -1.31 9.23 3.89
N ILE A 85 -1.07 8.90 5.17
CA ILE A 85 -1.86 7.90 5.90
C ILE A 85 -3.33 8.32 6.05
N GLN A 86 -3.61 9.59 6.34
CA GLN A 86 -4.98 10.08 6.39
C GLN A 86 -5.65 10.01 5.01
N LYS A 87 -4.90 10.29 3.94
CA LYS A 87 -5.39 10.14 2.57
C LYS A 87 -5.68 8.67 2.23
N LEU A 88 -4.79 7.76 2.65
CA LEU A 88 -4.98 6.31 2.47
C LEU A 88 -6.28 5.83 3.12
N LYS A 89 -6.53 6.26 4.37
CA LYS A 89 -7.79 5.99 5.06
C LYS A 89 -9.00 6.52 4.27
N LYS A 90 -8.95 7.78 3.86
CA LYS A 90 -10.03 8.43 3.12
C LYS A 90 -10.38 7.69 1.83
N GLU A 91 -9.37 7.35 1.02
CA GLU A 91 -9.59 6.66 -0.25
C GLU A 91 -10.07 5.21 -0.06
N SER A 92 -9.59 4.52 0.96
CA SER A 92 -10.02 3.16 1.29
C SER A 92 -11.46 3.11 1.81
N VAL A 93 -11.86 4.06 2.66
CA VAL A 93 -13.25 4.20 3.14
C VAL A 93 -14.19 4.58 1.98
N LYS A 94 -13.73 5.46 1.08
CA LYS A 94 -14.49 5.79 -0.14
C LYS A 94 -14.71 4.56 -1.02
N MET A 95 -13.67 3.72 -1.19
CA MET A 95 -13.77 2.46 -1.93
C MET A 95 -14.86 1.56 -1.37
N ASP A 96 -14.85 1.32 -0.07
CA ASP A 96 -15.87 0.50 0.60
C ASP A 96 -17.28 1.09 0.44
N ARG A 97 -17.41 2.40 0.57
CA ARG A 97 -18.71 3.08 0.38
C ARG A 97 -19.24 2.90 -1.05
N MET A 98 -18.39 3.02 -2.05
CA MET A 98 -18.79 2.82 -3.46
C MET A 98 -19.28 1.40 -3.70
N VAL A 99 -18.59 0.39 -3.14
CA VAL A 99 -19.00 -1.02 -3.24
C VAL A 99 -20.34 -1.25 -2.53
N ARG A 100 -20.49 -0.77 -1.30
CA ARG A 100 -21.70 -0.98 -0.51
C ARG A 100 -22.95 -0.30 -1.12
N LYS A 101 -22.79 0.87 -1.73
CA LYS A 101 -23.89 1.55 -2.42
C LYS A 101 -24.34 0.84 -3.70
N GLY A 102 -23.49 0.05 -4.32
CA GLY A 102 -23.80 -0.78 -5.47
C GLY A 102 -24.19 -0.04 -6.74
N ARG A 103 -23.88 1.27 -6.85
CA ARG A 103 -24.23 2.12 -8.00
C ARG A 103 -23.07 2.46 -8.91
N ALA A 104 -21.84 2.19 -8.47
CA ALA A 104 -20.64 2.48 -9.25
C ALA A 104 -20.47 1.46 -10.37
N SER A 105 -20.03 1.93 -11.54
CA SER A 105 -19.63 1.06 -12.64
C SER A 105 -18.36 0.29 -12.29
N GLU A 106 -18.11 -0.82 -12.97
CA GLU A 106 -16.85 -1.59 -12.85
C GLU A 106 -15.64 -0.67 -13.10
N ALA A 107 -15.71 0.17 -14.14
CA ALA A 107 -14.64 1.12 -14.44
C ALA A 107 -14.41 2.13 -13.31
N ALA A 108 -15.45 2.61 -12.64
CA ALA A 108 -15.32 3.53 -11.50
C ALA A 108 -14.70 2.83 -10.28
N ILE A 109 -15.05 1.57 -10.03
CA ILE A 109 -14.45 0.76 -8.96
C ILE A 109 -12.95 0.54 -9.22
N ILE A 110 -12.58 0.15 -10.44
CA ILE A 110 -11.17 -0.03 -10.84
C ILE A 110 -10.39 1.28 -10.70
N ALA A 111 -10.94 2.40 -11.15
CA ALA A 111 -10.30 3.70 -11.04
C ALA A 111 -10.07 4.13 -9.58
N GLN A 112 -11.06 3.90 -8.69
CA GLN A 112 -10.93 4.21 -7.27
C GLN A 112 -9.89 3.30 -6.60
N LEU A 113 -9.86 2.01 -6.94
CA LEU A 113 -8.88 1.07 -6.40
C LEU A 113 -7.46 1.42 -6.87
N SER A 114 -7.29 1.80 -8.13
CA SER A 114 -6.02 2.29 -8.68
C SER A 114 -5.53 3.54 -7.93
N LYS A 115 -6.42 4.50 -7.69
CA LYS A 115 -6.10 5.69 -6.90
C LYS A 115 -5.67 5.34 -5.48
N THR A 116 -6.34 4.40 -4.84
CA THR A 116 -6.00 3.93 -3.49
C THR A 116 -4.61 3.26 -3.49
N HIS A 117 -4.32 2.47 -4.50
CA HIS A 117 -3.03 1.83 -4.69
C HIS A 117 -1.90 2.86 -4.90
N ASP A 118 -2.14 3.92 -5.67
CA ASP A 118 -1.17 5.01 -5.85
C ASP A 118 -0.85 5.73 -4.54
N VAL A 119 -1.85 5.95 -3.68
CA VAL A 119 -1.62 6.52 -2.34
C VAL A 119 -0.76 5.58 -1.49
N PHE A 120 -0.98 4.27 -1.57
CA PHE A 120 -0.13 3.30 -0.88
C PHE A 120 1.31 3.33 -1.39
N HIS A 121 1.53 3.46 -2.71
CA HIS A 121 2.87 3.65 -3.27
C HIS A 121 3.57 4.88 -2.71
N GLU A 122 2.84 5.97 -2.47
CA GLU A 122 3.40 7.16 -1.82
C GLU A 122 3.84 6.87 -0.37
N VAL A 123 3.08 6.06 0.38
CA VAL A 123 3.50 5.58 1.71
C VAL A 123 4.84 4.84 1.61
N ILE A 124 4.97 3.92 0.66
CA ILE A 124 6.22 3.17 0.45
C ILE A 124 7.37 4.11 0.07
N ARG A 125 7.15 5.07 -0.81
CA ARG A 125 8.16 6.06 -1.21
C ARG A 125 8.66 6.85 0.00
N LEU A 126 7.74 7.40 0.78
CA LEU A 126 8.06 8.19 1.98
C LEU A 126 8.79 7.37 3.05
N SER A 127 8.51 6.07 3.14
CA SER A 127 9.19 5.19 4.11
C SER A 127 10.68 4.97 3.81
N LYS A 128 11.11 5.28 2.59
CA LYS A 128 12.50 5.11 2.12
C LYS A 128 13.29 6.42 2.15
N GLU A 129 12.64 7.56 2.39
CA GLU A 129 13.33 8.84 2.48
C GLU A 129 14.16 8.90 3.76
N PRO A 130 15.44 9.33 3.68
CA PRO A 130 16.22 9.57 4.88
C PRO A 130 15.55 10.68 5.71
N HIS A 131 15.35 10.41 6.99
CA HIS A 131 14.90 11.43 7.92
C HIS A 131 16.05 12.43 8.08
N GLU A 132 15.92 13.62 7.49
CA GLU A 132 16.72 14.74 7.92
C GLU A 132 16.19 15.17 9.29
N ASP A 133 16.91 14.77 10.33
CA ASP A 133 16.70 15.31 11.67
C ASP A 133 16.99 16.82 11.61
N HIS A 134 15.96 17.59 11.35
CA HIS A 134 16.02 19.04 11.57
C HIS A 134 15.96 19.27 13.08
N HIS A 135 17.15 19.37 13.66
CA HIS A 135 17.33 19.91 15.00
C HIS A 135 17.03 21.40 15.02
#